data_8e5fd7948125cf5643805f88cd2552b8
#
_entry.id   8e5fd7948125cf5643805f88cd2552b8
#
_cell.length_a   1.000
_cell.length_b   1.000
_cell.length_c   1.000
_cell.angle_alpha   90.00
_cell.angle_beta   90.00
_cell.angle_gamma   90.00
#
_symmetry.space_group_name_H-M   'P 1'
#
loop_
_entity.id
_entity.type
_entity.pdbx_description
1 polymer ?
#
loop_
_entity_poly.entity_id
_entity_poly.type
_entity_poly.pdbx_seq_one_letter_code
_entity_poly.pdbx_strand_id
1 'polypeptide(L)'
;MDRDREAEGASVEWFDVVGDVHGCLSELRELLGRLAYTIEDDVLRHQEGRLFVFLGDLVDRGPDTVGVLRLAMASVAAGTARCVVGNHDDKFRRALLGRPVKVKHGLAETLEQVAREPARFRKEAMAFIEGLPDHLILDEGRLVVAHAGLPEALHGRSSRRVRDFAMYGLTTGRLDAAGLPERLDWAADYSGQAIVVYGHTPVVEPVWVNGTIDIDTGCVYGHRLTALRYPELELVAVPARRIHVEKSGPFRVVGPGGAAADFEPRPQAGPGQDL
;
A
#
# COMPACT_ATOMS: atom_id res chain seq x y z
N MET A 1 34.91 37.33 -1.12
CA MET A 1 33.77 37.48 -1.99
C MET A 1 33.25 36.10 -2.30
N ASP A 2 31.98 35.90 -2.09
CA ASP A 2 31.16 34.70 -2.29
C ASP A 2 31.46 33.49 -1.40
N ARG A 3 30.85 33.52 -0.25
CA ARG A 3 30.50 32.35 0.56
C ARG A 3 29.05 32.49 0.99
N ASP A 4 28.16 32.32 0.05
CA ASP A 4 26.75 32.06 0.34
C ASP A 4 26.29 30.97 -0.64
N ARG A 5 26.77 29.74 -0.43
CA ARG A 5 26.03 28.54 -0.85
C ARG A 5 25.09 28.23 0.30
N GLU A 6 23.88 28.78 0.19
CA GLU A 6 22.75 28.33 0.95
C GLU A 6 22.69 26.79 0.85
N ALA A 7 22.73 26.12 1.99
CA ALA A 7 22.40 24.72 2.09
C ALA A 7 20.91 24.63 1.72
N GLU A 8 20.62 24.22 0.47
CA GLU A 8 19.28 23.78 0.09
C GLU A 8 18.90 22.67 1.07
N GLY A 9 18.05 23.01 2.04
CA GLY A 9 17.45 22.02 2.92
C GLY A 9 16.73 20.99 2.07
N ALA A 10 17.00 19.70 2.28
CA ALA A 10 16.32 18.62 1.60
C ALA A 10 14.82 18.85 1.73
N SER A 11 14.12 19.05 0.60
CA SER A 11 12.68 19.26 0.60
C SER A 11 12.04 17.96 1.05
N VAL A 12 11.30 18.02 2.17
CA VAL A 12 10.50 16.87 2.64
C VAL A 12 9.43 16.58 1.60
N GLU A 13 9.40 15.36 1.10
CA GLU A 13 8.35 14.93 0.19
C GLU A 13 7.11 14.52 0.99
N TRP A 14 5.92 14.86 0.50
CA TRP A 14 4.65 14.62 1.19
C TRP A 14 3.85 13.54 0.48
N PHE A 15 3.46 12.53 1.23
CA PHE A 15 2.72 11.37 0.72
C PHE A 15 1.47 11.08 1.55
N ASP A 16 0.44 10.57 0.91
CA ASP A 16 -0.69 9.92 1.55
C ASP A 16 -0.74 8.46 1.06
N VAL A 17 -0.41 7.50 1.94
CA VAL A 17 -0.34 6.07 1.61
C VAL A 17 -1.65 5.42 2.01
N VAL A 18 -2.38 4.80 1.06
CA VAL A 18 -3.64 4.09 1.32
C VAL A 18 -3.42 2.59 1.41
N GLY A 19 -4.09 1.94 2.37
CA GLY A 19 -4.14 0.48 2.50
C GLY A 19 -4.92 -0.21 1.38
N ASP A 20 -5.14 -1.51 1.53
CA ASP A 20 -5.75 -2.38 0.52
C ASP A 20 -7.16 -1.89 0.12
N VAL A 21 -7.32 -1.55 -1.16
CA VAL A 21 -8.57 -0.95 -1.67
C VAL A 21 -9.58 -2.00 -2.11
N HIS A 22 -9.11 -3.07 -2.75
CA HIS A 22 -9.96 -4.18 -3.21
C HIS A 22 -11.27 -3.73 -3.88
N GLY A 23 -11.22 -2.84 -4.87
CA GLY A 23 -12.39 -2.40 -5.60
C GLY A 23 -13.42 -1.58 -4.79
N CYS A 24 -13.09 -1.13 -3.58
CA CYS A 24 -13.93 -0.27 -2.73
C CYS A 24 -13.83 1.21 -3.18
N LEU A 25 -14.20 1.50 -4.42
CA LEU A 25 -14.06 2.84 -5.04
C LEU A 25 -14.83 3.92 -4.28
N SER A 26 -16.01 3.60 -3.76
CA SER A 26 -16.84 4.58 -3.04
C SER A 26 -16.17 5.06 -1.76
N GLU A 27 -15.58 4.14 -1.01
CA GLU A 27 -14.81 4.43 0.19
C GLU A 27 -13.51 5.14 -0.14
N LEU A 28 -12.84 4.74 -1.24
CA LEU A 28 -11.65 5.43 -1.72
C LEU A 28 -11.95 6.90 -2.06
N ARG A 29 -13.05 7.18 -2.77
CA ARG A 29 -13.46 8.56 -3.09
C ARG A 29 -13.78 9.37 -1.84
N GLU A 30 -14.42 8.77 -0.84
CA GLU A 30 -14.68 9.45 0.43
C GLU A 30 -13.39 9.75 1.18
N LEU A 31 -12.45 8.80 1.24
CA LEU A 31 -11.15 8.97 1.86
C LEU A 31 -10.33 10.07 1.16
N LEU A 32 -10.31 10.08 -0.17
CA LEU A 32 -9.66 11.11 -0.97
C LEU A 32 -10.22 12.51 -0.66
N GLY A 33 -11.55 12.63 -0.52
CA GLY A 33 -12.16 13.90 -0.10
C GLY A 33 -11.71 14.37 1.29
N ARG A 34 -11.55 13.45 2.26
CA ARG A 34 -11.01 13.77 3.59
C ARG A 34 -9.54 14.19 3.56
N LEU A 35 -8.79 13.65 2.60
CA LEU A 35 -7.39 13.98 2.36
C LEU A 35 -7.19 15.20 1.46
N ALA A 36 -8.28 15.89 1.08
CA ALA A 36 -8.28 17.07 0.21
C ALA A 36 -7.81 16.83 -1.23
N TYR A 37 -7.95 15.60 -1.76
CA TYR A 37 -7.76 15.31 -3.16
C TYR A 37 -9.03 15.60 -3.96
N THR A 38 -8.85 16.10 -5.19
CA THR A 38 -9.86 16.14 -6.25
C THR A 38 -9.56 15.09 -7.32
N ILE A 39 -10.59 14.71 -8.07
CA ILE A 39 -10.46 13.78 -9.19
C ILE A 39 -10.88 14.53 -10.47
N GLU A 40 -9.96 14.64 -11.42
CA GLU A 40 -10.16 15.29 -12.71
C GLU A 40 -9.72 14.31 -13.81
N ASP A 41 -10.65 13.88 -14.66
CA ASP A 41 -10.39 12.90 -15.73
C ASP A 41 -9.70 11.61 -15.23
N ASP A 42 -10.19 11.04 -14.13
CA ASP A 42 -9.61 9.91 -13.41
C ASP A 42 -8.19 10.16 -12.83
N VAL A 43 -7.73 11.40 -12.78
CA VAL A 43 -6.43 11.78 -12.21
C VAL A 43 -6.62 12.43 -10.85
N LEU A 44 -5.88 11.96 -9.85
CA LEU A 44 -5.81 12.57 -8.52
C LEU A 44 -5.05 13.89 -8.57
N ARG A 45 -5.58 14.91 -7.90
CA ARG A 45 -4.94 16.22 -7.72
C ARG A 45 -4.98 16.61 -6.25
N HIS A 46 -3.87 17.13 -5.74
CA HIS A 46 -3.80 17.75 -4.42
C HIS A 46 -3.24 19.16 -4.53
N GLN A 47 -3.88 20.15 -3.87
CA GLN A 47 -3.49 21.56 -4.03
C GLN A 47 -2.06 21.84 -3.55
N GLU A 48 -1.61 21.14 -2.52
CA GLU A 48 -0.25 21.26 -1.98
C GLU A 48 0.76 20.31 -2.65
N GLY A 49 0.37 19.63 -3.74
CA GLY A 49 1.28 18.75 -4.47
C GLY A 49 1.63 17.43 -3.78
N ARG A 50 0.86 17.01 -2.76
CA ARG A 50 1.07 15.69 -2.11
C ARG A 50 0.89 14.57 -3.13
N LEU A 51 1.73 13.55 -3.05
CA LEU A 51 1.63 12.35 -3.88
C LEU A 51 0.82 11.27 -3.18
N PHE A 52 -0.12 10.69 -3.92
CA PHE A 52 -0.90 9.57 -3.41
C PHE A 52 -0.16 8.25 -3.67
N VAL A 53 -0.16 7.32 -2.70
CA VAL A 53 0.54 6.03 -2.82
C VAL A 53 -0.44 4.90 -2.56
N PHE A 54 -0.66 4.06 -3.58
CA PHE A 54 -1.43 2.83 -3.45
C PHE A 54 -0.54 1.70 -2.96
N LEU A 55 -0.97 1.02 -1.91
CA LEU A 55 -0.24 -0.09 -1.29
C LEU A 55 -0.37 -1.42 -2.04
N GLY A 56 -1.03 -1.43 -3.20
CA GLY A 56 -1.39 -2.62 -3.95
C GLY A 56 -2.77 -3.15 -3.56
N ASP A 57 -3.06 -4.37 -4.00
CA ASP A 57 -4.37 -5.01 -3.85
C ASP A 57 -5.53 -4.08 -4.26
N LEU A 58 -5.40 -3.53 -5.47
CA LEU A 58 -6.41 -2.67 -6.09
C LEU A 58 -7.66 -3.44 -6.49
N VAL A 59 -7.47 -4.71 -6.83
CA VAL A 59 -8.47 -5.59 -7.46
C VAL A 59 -9.02 -6.63 -6.49
N ASP A 60 -10.02 -7.37 -6.95
CA ASP A 60 -10.68 -8.49 -6.31
C ASP A 60 -11.61 -8.07 -5.13
N ARG A 61 -12.63 -8.89 -4.88
CA ARG A 61 -13.56 -8.82 -3.73
C ARG A 61 -14.59 -7.69 -3.79
N GLY A 62 -14.17 -6.49 -4.11
CA GLY A 62 -15.03 -5.31 -4.06
C GLY A 62 -15.84 -5.05 -5.33
N PRO A 63 -16.75 -4.07 -5.26
CA PRO A 63 -17.78 -3.90 -6.28
C PRO A 63 -17.30 -3.18 -7.54
N ASP A 64 -16.21 -2.41 -7.50
CA ASP A 64 -15.77 -1.57 -8.62
C ASP A 64 -14.24 -1.59 -8.80
N THR A 65 -13.73 -2.74 -9.20
CA THR A 65 -12.33 -2.93 -9.58
C THR A 65 -11.92 -2.05 -10.77
N VAL A 66 -12.82 -1.90 -11.75
CA VAL A 66 -12.54 -1.11 -12.96
C VAL A 66 -12.34 0.35 -12.62
N GLY A 67 -13.19 0.93 -11.79
CA GLY A 67 -13.07 2.32 -11.37
C GLY A 67 -11.79 2.59 -10.56
N VAL A 68 -11.41 1.66 -9.67
CA VAL A 68 -10.13 1.77 -8.92
C VAL A 68 -8.94 1.68 -9.87
N LEU A 69 -8.94 0.73 -10.83
CA LEU A 69 -7.87 0.61 -11.82
C LEU A 69 -7.74 1.86 -12.69
N ARG A 70 -8.86 2.44 -13.18
CA ARG A 70 -8.84 3.68 -13.97
C ARG A 70 -8.17 4.81 -13.20
N LEU A 71 -8.59 5.02 -11.96
CA LEU A 71 -8.05 6.07 -11.09
C LEU A 71 -6.55 5.87 -10.83
N ALA A 72 -6.14 4.65 -10.47
CA ALA A 72 -4.73 4.35 -10.21
C ALA A 72 -3.87 4.50 -11.47
N MET A 73 -4.30 3.92 -12.59
CA MET A 73 -3.59 3.99 -13.87
C MET A 73 -3.40 5.43 -14.34
N ALA A 74 -4.48 6.24 -14.36
CA ALA A 74 -4.42 7.62 -14.81
C ALA A 74 -3.54 8.48 -13.89
N SER A 75 -3.68 8.33 -12.58
CA SER A 75 -2.90 9.11 -11.60
C SER A 75 -1.40 8.74 -11.60
N VAL A 76 -1.06 7.46 -11.76
CA VAL A 76 0.34 7.04 -11.89
C VAL A 76 0.94 7.52 -13.20
N ALA A 77 0.20 7.43 -14.30
CA ALA A 77 0.64 7.95 -15.60
C ALA A 77 0.83 9.47 -15.58
N ALA A 78 -0.01 10.21 -14.86
CA ALA A 78 0.12 11.66 -14.67
C ALA A 78 1.22 12.07 -13.68
N GLY A 79 1.84 11.11 -12.98
CA GLY A 79 2.89 11.38 -11.99
C GLY A 79 2.35 11.90 -10.64
N THR A 80 1.04 11.92 -10.44
CA THR A 80 0.39 12.40 -9.20
C THR A 80 0.17 11.28 -8.17
N ALA A 81 0.43 10.04 -8.56
CA ALA A 81 0.41 8.89 -7.66
C ALA A 81 1.59 7.94 -7.91
N ARG A 82 1.80 7.05 -6.94
CA ARG A 82 2.67 5.87 -7.02
C ARG A 82 1.85 4.66 -6.62
N CYS A 83 2.32 3.49 -7.01
CA CYS A 83 1.66 2.23 -6.65
C CYS A 83 2.71 1.12 -6.53
N VAL A 84 2.60 0.26 -5.53
CA VAL A 84 3.32 -1.01 -5.47
C VAL A 84 2.41 -2.16 -5.87
N VAL A 85 2.98 -3.28 -6.29
CA VAL A 85 2.19 -4.44 -6.68
C VAL A 85 1.70 -5.21 -5.45
N GLY A 86 0.39 -5.49 -5.38
CA GLY A 86 -0.19 -6.44 -4.43
C GLY A 86 -0.28 -7.86 -5.00
N ASN A 87 -0.49 -8.84 -4.13
CA ASN A 87 -0.58 -10.24 -4.56
C ASN A 87 -1.86 -10.52 -5.38
N HIS A 88 -2.95 -9.81 -5.12
CA HIS A 88 -4.17 -9.88 -5.93
C HIS A 88 -3.96 -9.29 -7.31
N ASP A 89 -3.24 -8.18 -7.42
CA ASP A 89 -2.90 -7.55 -8.70
C ASP A 89 -2.05 -8.47 -9.57
N ASP A 90 -0.97 -9.08 -9.02
CA ASP A 90 -0.15 -10.04 -9.75
C ASP A 90 -0.95 -11.27 -10.19
N LYS A 91 -1.83 -11.78 -9.33
CA LYS A 91 -2.69 -12.91 -9.65
C LYS A 91 -3.67 -12.57 -10.78
N PHE A 92 -4.29 -11.40 -10.76
CA PHE A 92 -5.15 -10.89 -11.82
C PHE A 92 -4.39 -10.74 -13.13
N ARG A 93 -3.19 -10.13 -13.13
CA ARG A 93 -2.32 -10.03 -14.31
C ARG A 93 -2.00 -11.41 -14.90
N ARG A 94 -1.64 -12.37 -14.05
CA ARG A 94 -1.38 -13.75 -14.48
C ARG A 94 -2.58 -14.41 -15.12
N ALA A 95 -3.79 -14.16 -14.60
CA ALA A 95 -5.04 -14.65 -15.19
C ALA A 95 -5.26 -14.06 -16.58
N LEU A 96 -5.05 -12.74 -16.76
CA LEU A 96 -5.16 -12.07 -18.06
C LEU A 96 -4.15 -12.60 -19.09
N LEU A 97 -2.97 -13.07 -18.65
CA LEU A 97 -1.96 -13.73 -19.48
C LEU A 97 -2.31 -15.20 -19.80
N GLY A 98 -3.47 -15.71 -19.34
CA GLY A 98 -3.86 -17.11 -19.53
C GLY A 98 -3.00 -18.11 -18.74
N ARG A 99 -2.25 -17.65 -17.73
CA ARG A 99 -1.47 -18.53 -16.86
C ARG A 99 -2.40 -19.26 -15.88
N PRO A 100 -2.09 -20.49 -15.49
CA PRO A 100 -2.90 -21.21 -14.51
C PRO A 100 -2.86 -20.52 -13.15
N VAL A 101 -4.03 -20.04 -12.69
CA VAL A 101 -4.23 -19.43 -11.37
C VAL A 101 -5.47 -20.03 -10.71
N LYS A 102 -5.47 -20.11 -9.39
CA LYS A 102 -6.68 -20.50 -8.66
C LYS A 102 -7.67 -19.33 -8.68
N VAL A 103 -8.82 -19.50 -9.33
CA VAL A 103 -9.89 -18.51 -9.39
C VAL A 103 -10.65 -18.53 -8.05
N LYS A 104 -10.17 -17.77 -7.09
CA LYS A 104 -10.69 -17.64 -5.72
C LYS A 104 -10.47 -16.21 -5.24
N HIS A 105 -11.12 -15.85 -4.15
CA HIS A 105 -10.93 -14.57 -3.41
C HIS A 105 -11.27 -13.34 -4.26
N GLY A 106 -12.37 -13.39 -5.04
CA GLY A 106 -12.85 -12.26 -5.81
C GLY A 106 -12.31 -12.14 -7.23
N LEU A 107 -11.40 -13.03 -7.68
CA LEU A 107 -10.84 -12.95 -9.02
C LEU A 107 -11.87 -13.18 -10.13
N ALA A 108 -12.89 -14.05 -9.90
CA ALA A 108 -13.93 -14.28 -10.91
C ALA A 108 -14.70 -13.00 -11.21
N GLU A 109 -15.13 -12.31 -10.18
CA GLU A 109 -15.88 -11.06 -10.25
C GLU A 109 -15.04 -9.94 -10.89
N THR A 110 -13.74 -9.88 -10.57
CA THR A 110 -12.79 -8.97 -11.23
C THR A 110 -12.71 -9.24 -12.74
N LEU A 111 -12.54 -10.50 -13.12
CA LEU A 111 -12.47 -10.88 -14.53
C LEU A 111 -13.79 -10.56 -15.27
N GLU A 112 -14.94 -10.75 -14.64
CA GLU A 112 -16.25 -10.38 -15.20
C GLU A 112 -16.39 -8.86 -15.38
N GLN A 113 -15.99 -8.05 -14.39
CA GLN A 113 -16.01 -6.59 -14.50
C GLN A 113 -15.15 -6.15 -15.68
N VAL A 114 -13.91 -6.63 -15.73
CA VAL A 114 -12.94 -6.25 -16.77
C VAL A 114 -13.31 -6.82 -18.16
N ALA A 115 -14.03 -7.95 -18.23
CA ALA A 115 -14.51 -8.49 -19.51
C ALA A 115 -15.56 -7.60 -20.19
N ARG A 116 -16.26 -6.77 -19.43
CA ARG A 116 -17.24 -5.77 -19.94
C ARG A 116 -16.55 -4.54 -20.54
N GLU A 117 -15.28 -4.35 -20.26
CA GLU A 117 -14.47 -3.26 -20.76
C GLU A 117 -13.89 -3.54 -22.14
N PRO A 118 -13.59 -2.52 -22.97
CA PRO A 118 -12.89 -2.69 -24.22
C PRO A 118 -11.59 -3.47 -24.05
N ALA A 119 -11.20 -4.23 -25.09
CA ALA A 119 -9.96 -5.02 -25.07
C ALA A 119 -8.69 -4.17 -24.79
N ARG A 120 -8.75 -2.88 -25.16
CA ARG A 120 -7.70 -1.91 -24.86
C ARG A 120 -7.50 -1.75 -23.34
N PHE A 121 -8.58 -1.58 -22.57
CA PHE A 121 -8.50 -1.43 -21.11
C PHE A 121 -7.79 -2.64 -20.46
N ARG A 122 -8.12 -3.86 -20.89
CA ARG A 122 -7.46 -5.09 -20.38
C ARG A 122 -5.96 -5.09 -20.63
N LYS A 123 -5.53 -4.63 -21.81
CA LYS A 123 -4.11 -4.53 -22.16
C LYS A 123 -3.41 -3.48 -21.32
N GLU A 124 -4.05 -2.34 -21.13
CA GLU A 124 -3.52 -1.24 -20.30
C GLU A 124 -3.40 -1.64 -18.83
N ALA A 125 -4.44 -2.26 -18.26
CA ALA A 125 -4.41 -2.77 -16.88
C ALA A 125 -3.31 -3.83 -16.67
N MET A 126 -3.16 -4.75 -17.63
CA MET A 126 -2.10 -5.75 -17.59
C MET A 126 -0.71 -5.11 -17.62
N ALA A 127 -0.47 -4.18 -18.57
CA ALA A 127 0.80 -3.48 -18.70
C ALA A 127 1.10 -2.59 -17.46
N PHE A 128 0.09 -1.94 -16.91
CA PHE A 128 0.19 -1.17 -15.68
C PHE A 128 0.71 -2.04 -14.54
N ILE A 129 0.03 -3.14 -14.25
CA ILE A 129 0.42 -4.04 -13.14
C ILE A 129 1.79 -4.67 -13.38
N GLU A 130 2.13 -4.98 -14.63
CA GLU A 130 3.45 -5.53 -14.97
C GLU A 130 4.58 -4.54 -14.71
N GLY A 131 4.32 -3.23 -14.86
CA GLY A 131 5.26 -2.15 -14.61
C GLY A 131 5.37 -1.72 -13.13
N LEU A 132 4.50 -2.23 -12.24
CA LEU A 132 4.54 -1.85 -10.83
C LEU A 132 5.78 -2.39 -10.12
N PRO A 133 6.46 -1.56 -9.29
CA PRO A 133 7.57 -2.00 -8.45
C PRO A 133 7.09 -2.91 -7.31
N ASP A 134 8.00 -3.74 -6.80
CA ASP A 134 7.74 -4.59 -5.64
C ASP A 134 7.65 -3.76 -4.34
N HIS A 135 8.37 -2.66 -4.27
CA HIS A 135 8.37 -1.68 -3.17
C HIS A 135 8.85 -0.32 -3.66
N LEU A 136 8.57 0.72 -2.88
CA LEU A 136 9.05 2.07 -3.10
C LEU A 136 9.98 2.49 -1.97
N ILE A 137 11.04 3.21 -2.34
CA ILE A 137 11.92 3.94 -1.42
C ILE A 137 11.66 5.41 -1.70
N LEU A 138 11.13 6.12 -0.74
CA LEU A 138 10.67 7.48 -0.84
C LEU A 138 11.40 8.38 0.18
N ASP A 139 11.30 9.68 -0.01
CA ASP A 139 11.85 10.67 0.91
C ASP A 139 13.30 10.35 1.31
N GLU A 140 14.18 10.21 0.32
CA GLU A 140 15.61 9.91 0.51
C GLU A 140 15.87 8.65 1.36
N GLY A 141 14.96 7.68 1.33
CA GLY A 141 15.08 6.43 2.07
C GLY A 141 14.46 6.43 3.45
N ARG A 142 13.80 7.53 3.87
CA ARG A 142 13.13 7.63 5.17
C ARG A 142 11.77 6.91 5.20
N LEU A 143 11.13 6.75 4.03
CA LEU A 143 9.85 6.05 3.89
C LEU A 143 9.98 4.88 2.92
N VAL A 144 9.56 3.71 3.33
CA VAL A 144 9.46 2.50 2.50
C VAL A 144 8.01 2.05 2.44
N VAL A 145 7.52 1.76 1.24
CA VAL A 145 6.16 1.25 1.02
C VAL A 145 6.27 -0.08 0.30
N ALA A 146 5.72 -1.14 0.90
CA ALA A 146 5.68 -2.49 0.32
C ALA A 146 4.39 -3.19 0.76
N HIS A 147 3.71 -3.89 -0.16
CA HIS A 147 2.38 -4.43 0.09
C HIS A 147 2.28 -5.28 1.37
N ALA A 148 3.19 -6.23 1.59
CA ALA A 148 3.21 -7.07 2.81
C ALA A 148 4.39 -6.75 3.74
N GLY A 149 5.01 -5.56 3.56
CA GLY A 149 6.16 -5.12 4.31
C GLY A 149 7.50 -5.57 3.73
N LEU A 150 8.59 -5.02 4.26
CA LEU A 150 9.94 -5.34 3.80
C LEU A 150 10.98 -5.04 4.89
N PRO A 151 11.79 -6.02 5.32
CA PRO A 151 12.87 -5.76 6.27
C PRO A 151 14.01 -4.96 5.63
N GLU A 152 14.72 -4.16 6.42
CA GLU A 152 15.76 -3.22 5.98
C GLU A 152 16.79 -3.84 5.04
N ALA A 153 17.22 -5.08 5.34
CA ALA A 153 18.21 -5.78 4.53
C ALA A 153 17.79 -6.01 3.06
N LEU A 154 16.49 -5.82 2.74
CA LEU A 154 15.93 -5.99 1.41
C LEU A 154 15.57 -4.67 0.73
N HIS A 155 15.65 -3.53 1.43
CA HIS A 155 15.35 -2.22 0.88
C HIS A 155 16.22 -1.91 -0.35
N GLY A 156 15.62 -1.39 -1.41
CA GLY A 156 16.30 -1.01 -2.66
C GLY A 156 16.88 -2.17 -3.46
N ARG A 157 16.66 -3.42 -3.04
CA ARG A 157 17.11 -4.61 -3.77
C ARG A 157 16.01 -5.13 -4.70
N SER A 158 16.42 -5.78 -5.79
CA SER A 158 15.53 -6.42 -6.74
C SER A 158 15.94 -7.89 -6.89
N SER A 159 15.02 -8.79 -6.57
CA SER A 159 15.17 -10.23 -6.78
C SER A 159 13.81 -10.91 -6.59
N ARG A 160 13.67 -12.16 -7.05
CA ARG A 160 12.47 -12.95 -6.78
C ARG A 160 12.16 -13.04 -5.28
N ARG A 161 13.18 -13.22 -4.43
CA ARG A 161 13.01 -13.27 -2.97
C ARG A 161 12.47 -11.96 -2.41
N VAL A 162 12.95 -10.81 -2.89
CA VAL A 162 12.44 -9.49 -2.49
C VAL A 162 10.99 -9.34 -2.91
N ARG A 163 10.67 -9.67 -4.16
CA ARG A 163 9.30 -9.64 -4.70
C ARG A 163 8.35 -10.53 -3.89
N ASP A 164 8.74 -11.78 -3.65
CA ASP A 164 7.91 -12.73 -2.90
C ASP A 164 7.66 -12.20 -1.47
N PHE A 165 8.69 -11.64 -0.82
CA PHE A 165 8.52 -11.05 0.52
C PHE A 165 7.61 -9.82 0.49
N ALA A 166 7.86 -8.88 -0.41
CA ALA A 166 7.09 -7.63 -0.51
C ALA A 166 5.61 -7.87 -0.79
N MET A 167 5.26 -8.94 -1.52
CA MET A 167 3.86 -9.28 -1.84
C MET A 167 3.18 -10.19 -0.83
N TYR A 168 3.92 -11.06 -0.13
CA TYR A 168 3.32 -12.12 0.70
C TYR A 168 3.78 -12.09 2.14
N GLY A 169 4.78 -11.29 2.49
CA GLY A 169 5.44 -11.30 3.79
C GLY A 169 6.21 -12.61 4.05
N LEU A 170 6.62 -12.80 5.28
CA LEU A 170 7.33 -14.00 5.71
C LEU A 170 6.34 -15.03 6.26
N THR A 171 6.44 -16.27 5.80
CA THR A 171 5.59 -17.37 6.26
C THR A 171 6.44 -18.52 6.81
N THR A 172 5.86 -19.30 7.74
CA THR A 172 6.50 -20.50 8.30
C THR A 172 6.50 -21.68 7.32
N GLY A 173 5.76 -21.57 6.20
CA GLY A 173 5.49 -22.68 5.28
C GLY A 173 4.38 -23.62 5.76
N ARG A 174 3.75 -23.34 6.91
CA ARG A 174 2.60 -24.08 7.45
C ARG A 174 1.30 -23.33 7.14
N LEU A 175 0.19 -24.01 7.34
CA LEU A 175 -1.15 -23.40 7.30
C LEU A 175 -1.68 -23.28 8.72
N ASP A 176 -2.39 -22.19 8.98
CA ASP A 176 -3.12 -21.98 10.23
C ASP A 176 -4.44 -22.80 10.28
N ALA A 177 -5.20 -22.68 11.37
CA ALA A 177 -6.47 -23.38 11.56
C ALA A 177 -7.54 -23.01 10.50
N ALA A 178 -7.41 -21.87 9.83
CA ALA A 178 -8.29 -21.43 8.75
C ALA A 178 -7.80 -21.89 7.36
N GLY A 179 -6.67 -22.63 7.30
CA GLY A 179 -6.05 -23.08 6.05
C GLY A 179 -5.30 -21.97 5.29
N LEU A 180 -4.97 -20.87 5.96
CA LEU A 180 -4.18 -19.78 5.43
C LEU A 180 -2.70 -19.94 5.80
N PRO A 181 -1.75 -19.41 5.01
CA PRO A 181 -0.34 -19.43 5.37
C PRO A 181 -0.09 -18.78 6.72
N GLU A 182 0.51 -19.54 7.64
CA GLU A 182 0.93 -19.02 8.94
C GLU A 182 2.06 -18.02 8.75
N ARG A 183 1.88 -16.78 9.25
CA ARG A 183 2.79 -15.67 9.02
C ARG A 183 3.73 -15.47 10.21
N LEU A 184 4.98 -15.14 9.92
CA LEU A 184 5.94 -14.67 10.91
C LEU A 184 5.79 -13.15 11.07
N ASP A 185 5.93 -12.69 12.31
CA ASP A 185 5.87 -11.27 12.65
C ASP A 185 7.26 -10.62 12.42
N TRP A 186 7.56 -10.32 11.16
CA TRP A 186 8.81 -9.69 10.77
C TRP A 186 8.96 -8.27 11.36
N ALA A 187 7.84 -7.59 11.64
CA ALA A 187 7.82 -6.24 12.19
C ALA A 187 8.36 -6.19 13.63
N ALA A 188 8.15 -7.27 14.40
CA ALA A 188 8.71 -7.41 15.75
C ALA A 188 10.24 -7.38 15.79
N ASP A 189 10.88 -7.86 14.71
CA ASP A 189 12.34 -7.91 14.57
C ASP A 189 12.91 -6.75 13.75
N TYR A 190 12.06 -5.82 13.30
CA TYR A 190 12.51 -4.69 12.50
C TYR A 190 13.35 -3.73 13.33
N SER A 191 14.53 -3.37 12.83
CA SER A 191 15.47 -2.45 13.48
C SER A 191 16.03 -1.38 12.54
N GLY A 192 15.40 -1.23 11.36
CA GLY A 192 15.81 -0.26 10.36
C GLY A 192 15.50 1.18 10.75
N GLN A 193 16.09 2.12 10.01
CA GLN A 193 15.90 3.57 10.23
C GLN A 193 14.68 4.12 9.47
N ALA A 194 14.27 3.48 8.38
CA ALA A 194 13.15 3.90 7.58
C ALA A 194 11.82 3.54 8.25
N ILE A 195 10.81 4.39 8.06
CA ILE A 195 9.42 4.02 8.31
C ILE A 195 8.99 3.04 7.21
N VAL A 196 8.35 1.92 7.60
CA VAL A 196 7.80 0.96 6.63
C VAL A 196 6.28 0.91 6.75
N VAL A 197 5.59 1.27 5.67
CA VAL A 197 4.12 1.20 5.57
C VAL A 197 3.73 0.01 4.73
N TYR A 198 2.83 -0.82 5.26
CA TYR A 198 2.39 -2.05 4.62
C TYR A 198 0.93 -2.40 4.95
N GLY A 199 0.40 -3.49 4.38
CA GLY A 199 -0.96 -4.00 4.55
C GLY A 199 -1.03 -5.52 4.40
N HIS A 200 -1.92 -6.00 3.48
CA HIS A 200 -2.06 -7.40 3.11
C HIS A 200 -2.72 -8.31 4.16
N THR A 201 -2.47 -8.10 5.43
CA THR A 201 -3.06 -8.91 6.50
C THR A 201 -3.94 -8.02 7.37
N PRO A 202 -5.28 -8.06 7.19
CA PRO A 202 -6.16 -7.10 7.84
C PRO A 202 -6.04 -7.08 9.35
N VAL A 203 -5.79 -5.88 9.89
CA VAL A 203 -5.69 -5.59 11.33
C VAL A 203 -6.95 -4.89 11.84
N VAL A 204 -7.25 -5.07 13.13
CA VAL A 204 -8.34 -4.34 13.78
C VAL A 204 -8.01 -2.85 13.84
N GLU A 205 -6.80 -2.53 14.31
CA GLU A 205 -6.29 -1.17 14.40
C GLU A 205 -4.85 -1.12 13.87
N PRO A 206 -4.48 -0.07 13.11
CA PRO A 206 -3.08 0.19 12.82
C PRO A 206 -2.32 0.50 14.10
N VAL A 207 -1.26 -0.25 14.34
CA VAL A 207 -0.38 -0.06 15.50
C VAL A 207 1.05 0.01 15.02
N TRP A 208 1.81 0.98 15.52
CA TRP A 208 3.21 1.10 15.24
C TRP A 208 4.02 0.00 15.94
N VAL A 209 4.87 -0.68 15.17
CA VAL A 209 5.80 -1.70 15.68
C VAL A 209 7.18 -1.41 15.11
N ASN A 210 8.13 -1.01 15.95
CA ASN A 210 9.54 -0.77 15.56
C ASN A 210 9.71 0.10 14.28
N GLY A 211 8.91 1.17 14.14
CA GLY A 211 8.95 2.03 12.94
C GLY A 211 8.21 1.46 11.72
N THR A 212 7.44 0.40 11.90
CA THR A 212 6.58 -0.15 10.85
C THR A 212 5.10 -0.04 11.20
N ILE A 213 4.23 0.06 10.21
CA ILE A 213 2.79 0.14 10.44
C ILE A 213 2.01 -0.60 9.35
N ASP A 214 1.09 -1.49 9.79
CA ASP A 214 0.11 -2.14 8.93
C ASP A 214 -1.16 -1.27 8.88
N ILE A 215 -1.54 -0.81 7.69
CA ILE A 215 -2.70 0.03 7.46
C ILE A 215 -3.83 -0.66 6.68
N ASP A 216 -3.72 -1.96 6.41
CA ASP A 216 -4.86 -2.73 5.90
C ASP A 216 -5.87 -2.97 7.02
N THR A 217 -6.88 -2.13 7.07
CA THR A 217 -7.96 -2.23 8.06
C THR A 217 -9.20 -2.91 7.51
N GLY A 218 -9.07 -3.68 6.42
CA GLY A 218 -10.09 -4.60 5.94
C GLY A 218 -11.36 -3.95 5.42
N CYS A 219 -11.25 -2.89 4.62
CA CYS A 219 -12.40 -2.18 4.05
C CYS A 219 -13.39 -3.13 3.38
N VAL A 220 -12.92 -4.01 2.52
CA VAL A 220 -13.76 -4.95 1.76
C VAL A 220 -14.51 -5.94 2.66
N TYR A 221 -14.04 -6.15 3.88
CA TYR A 221 -14.64 -6.99 4.91
C TYR A 221 -15.58 -6.22 5.86
N GLY A 222 -15.91 -4.97 5.54
CA GLY A 222 -16.86 -4.17 6.29
C GLY A 222 -16.28 -3.38 7.45
N HIS A 223 -14.94 -3.23 7.53
CA HIS A 223 -14.34 -2.44 8.60
C HIS A 223 -14.08 -1.00 8.15
N ARG A 224 -12.90 -0.64 7.65
CA ARG A 224 -12.59 0.71 7.17
C ARG A 224 -11.47 0.72 6.13
N LEU A 225 -11.39 1.80 5.35
CA LEU A 225 -10.24 2.12 4.50
C LEU A 225 -9.41 3.19 5.20
N THR A 226 -8.14 2.90 5.40
CA THR A 226 -7.22 3.76 6.14
C THR A 226 -6.09 4.25 5.26
N ALA A 227 -5.69 5.50 5.44
CA ALA A 227 -4.48 6.07 4.87
C ALA A 227 -3.58 6.62 5.97
N LEU A 228 -2.27 6.59 5.74
CA LEU A 228 -1.25 7.26 6.52
C LEU A 228 -0.77 8.50 5.77
N ARG A 229 -0.85 9.66 6.41
CA ARG A 229 -0.23 10.91 5.93
C ARG A 229 1.22 10.95 6.38
N TYR A 230 2.12 11.21 5.46
CA TYR A 230 3.55 11.36 5.72
C TYR A 230 4.00 12.76 5.28
N PRO A 231 4.83 13.47 6.05
CA PRO A 231 5.57 13.03 7.23
C PRO A 231 4.81 13.17 8.57
N GLU A 232 3.58 13.65 8.58
CA GLU A 232 2.79 13.96 9.79
C GLU A 232 2.51 12.71 10.64
N LEU A 233 2.57 11.51 10.05
CA LEU A 233 2.22 10.22 10.66
C LEU A 233 0.77 10.15 11.17
N GLU A 234 -0.11 10.94 10.54
CA GLU A 234 -1.53 10.99 10.86
C GLU A 234 -2.29 9.87 10.12
N LEU A 235 -3.16 9.19 10.83
CA LEU A 235 -4.06 8.20 10.24
C LEU A 235 -5.42 8.85 9.93
N VAL A 236 -5.84 8.73 8.67
CA VAL A 236 -7.16 9.15 8.20
C VAL A 236 -7.92 7.93 7.71
N ALA A 237 -9.15 7.72 8.17
CA ALA A 237 -9.91 6.55 7.80
C ALA A 237 -11.38 6.87 7.51
N VAL A 238 -12.00 6.06 6.66
CA VAL A 238 -13.44 6.07 6.39
C VAL A 238 -14.03 4.68 6.67
N PRO A 239 -15.22 4.58 7.27
CA PRO A 239 -15.86 3.29 7.47
C PRO A 239 -16.25 2.65 6.14
N ALA A 240 -16.17 1.33 6.05
CA ALA A 240 -16.76 0.60 4.94
C ALA A 240 -18.28 0.80 4.92
N ARG A 241 -18.85 0.95 3.74
CA ARG A 241 -20.30 1.15 3.58
C ARG A 241 -21.09 -0.13 3.82
N ARG A 242 -20.45 -1.29 3.65
CA ARG A 242 -21.02 -2.62 3.88
C ARG A 242 -19.92 -3.68 3.90
N ILE A 243 -20.27 -4.87 4.32
CA ILE A 243 -19.47 -6.07 4.10
C ILE A 243 -19.64 -6.49 2.63
N HIS A 244 -18.55 -6.47 1.85
CA HIS A 244 -18.56 -6.93 0.47
C HIS A 244 -18.29 -8.43 0.37
N VAL A 245 -17.38 -8.91 1.24
CA VAL A 245 -17.01 -10.34 1.35
C VAL A 245 -16.82 -10.69 2.81
N GLU A 246 -17.33 -11.84 3.23
CA GLU A 246 -17.07 -12.36 4.57
C GLU A 246 -15.59 -12.76 4.70
N LYS A 247 -14.94 -12.31 5.78
CA LYS A 247 -13.55 -12.63 6.05
C LYS A 247 -13.39 -14.05 6.61
N SER A 248 -12.50 -14.84 6.01
CA SER A 248 -12.11 -16.14 6.57
C SER A 248 -11.18 -15.93 7.77
N GLY A 249 -11.68 -16.12 8.97
CA GLY A 249 -10.94 -15.95 10.22
C GLY A 249 -10.93 -14.51 10.78
N PRO A 250 -10.39 -14.29 11.98
CA PRO A 250 -10.39 -13.01 12.65
C PRO A 250 -9.48 -11.99 12.00
N PHE A 251 -9.69 -10.71 12.30
CA PHE A 251 -8.69 -9.67 12.05
C PHE A 251 -7.50 -9.90 12.98
N ARG A 252 -6.31 -9.55 12.49
CA ARG A 252 -5.11 -9.59 13.33
C ARG A 252 -5.20 -8.49 14.39
N VAL A 253 -4.96 -8.86 15.64
CA VAL A 253 -4.78 -7.91 16.73
C VAL A 253 -3.27 -7.73 16.91
N VAL A 254 -2.78 -6.52 16.71
CA VAL A 254 -1.40 -6.17 17.03
C VAL A 254 -1.39 -5.79 18.51
N GLY A 255 -0.74 -6.61 19.34
CA GLY A 255 -0.75 -6.41 20.79
C GLY A 255 0.12 -5.22 21.22
N PRO A 256 -0.14 -4.65 22.42
CA PRO A 256 0.62 -3.52 22.96
C PRO A 256 2.07 -3.87 23.38
N GLY A 257 2.56 -5.04 23.04
CA GLY A 257 3.94 -5.50 23.32
C GLY A 257 4.93 -5.29 22.18
N GLY A 258 4.47 -4.90 21.00
CA GLY A 258 5.36 -4.35 19.99
C GLY A 258 5.57 -2.89 20.34
N ALA A 259 6.76 -2.52 20.81
CA ALA A 259 7.11 -1.18 21.31
C ALA A 259 6.74 -0.04 20.34
N ALA A 260 5.47 0.31 20.29
CA ALA A 260 4.96 1.49 19.59
C ALA A 260 5.06 2.75 20.47
N ALA A 261 5.38 2.60 21.76
CA ALA A 261 5.35 3.70 22.71
C ALA A 261 6.54 4.67 22.56
N ASP A 262 7.62 4.29 21.88
CA ASP A 262 8.87 5.06 21.86
C ASP A 262 9.43 5.36 20.47
N PHE A 263 8.66 5.18 19.39
CA PHE A 263 9.10 5.65 18.09
C PHE A 263 8.85 7.16 17.97
N GLU A 264 9.74 7.95 18.53
CA GLU A 264 9.89 9.35 18.12
C GLU A 264 10.72 9.36 16.83
N PRO A 265 10.19 9.87 15.71
CA PRO A 265 11.01 10.17 14.54
C PRO A 265 12.12 11.09 15.03
N ARG A 266 13.37 10.66 14.90
CA ARG A 266 14.51 11.51 15.33
C ARG A 266 14.39 12.84 14.60
N PRO A 267 14.44 13.99 15.31
CA PRO A 267 14.50 15.27 14.64
C PRO A 267 15.70 15.25 13.71
N GLN A 268 15.51 15.77 12.50
CA GLN A 268 16.56 15.90 11.51
C GLN A 268 17.80 16.45 12.20
N ALA A 269 18.94 15.76 12.10
CA ALA A 269 20.21 16.31 12.50
C ALA A 269 20.44 17.54 11.62
N GLY A 270 20.32 18.71 12.23
CA GLY A 270 20.74 19.95 11.59
C GLY A 270 22.19 19.81 11.14
N PRO A 271 22.61 20.56 10.08
CA PRO A 271 23.97 20.47 9.56
C PRO A 271 24.98 20.71 10.67
N GLY A 272 25.92 19.79 10.80
CA GLY A 272 26.97 19.60 11.78
C GLY A 272 27.39 20.81 12.59
N GLN A 273 27.38 20.64 13.91
CA GLN A 273 28.34 21.27 14.79
C GLN A 273 29.40 20.20 15.11
N ASP A 274 30.39 20.11 14.25
CA ASP A 274 31.66 19.48 14.62
C ASP A 274 32.40 20.42 15.58
N LEU A 275 32.69 19.89 16.77
CA LEU A 275 33.76 20.41 17.64
C LEU A 275 35.06 19.73 17.31
#